data_5930d4a0b01d7744e64fc8dd9c6d074f
#
_entry.id   5930d4a0b01d7744e64fc8dd9c6d074f
#
_cell.length_a   1.000
_cell.length_b   1.000
_cell.length_c   1.000
_cell.angle_alpha   90.00
_cell.angle_beta   90.00
_cell.angle_gamma   90.00
#
_symmetry.space_group_name_H-M   'P 1'
#
loop_
_entity.id
_entity.type
_entity.pdbx_description
1 polymer ?
#
loop_
_entity_poly.entity_id
_entity_poly.type
_entity_poly.pdbx_seq_one_letter_code
_entity_poly.pdbx_strand_id
1 'polypeptide(L)'
;MCQSVVCRIIHLTVCLVLISSINSYGMHTDWSTILSGSDPNGEHLLTRTERSFGGNKIEPPSRPNSYWDDPHYRPYFDNSTERNATAQLGKTAYLNCKIRQLGDRTVGAGLSGVKRDVQVSWVRQRDLHILTVGKYTYTSDQRFTSIHLDNSEVWTLEIKYVQKKDAGVYECQVSTEPKMSLSINLNVVVSRAHIPEGPNLYIQSGSTINLTCIITESTSPPVFVFWYHDDRMINYDSSRGGIKVTTENGPTTVSRLRIQNARPSDSGNYSCQPSYADPANITVHVLNGEKPAAMQHGRSSIVVPAPNPLQILLAVFVCCAFRTSTSFVRR
;
A
#
# COMPACT_ATOMS: atom_id res chain seq x y z
N MET A 1 -12.80 -22.32 -21.19
CA MET A 1 -11.99 -21.42 -22.03
C MET A 1 -12.76 -20.80 -23.22
N CYS A 2 -14.05 -21.01 -23.36
CA CYS A 2 -14.83 -20.51 -24.51
C CYS A 2 -15.67 -19.24 -24.27
N GLN A 3 -15.79 -18.79 -23.00
CA GLN A 3 -16.59 -17.60 -22.65
C GLN A 3 -15.84 -16.26 -22.69
N SER A 4 -14.51 -16.29 -22.73
CA SER A 4 -13.70 -15.06 -22.75
C SER A 4 -13.51 -14.45 -24.15
N VAL A 5 -13.64 -15.24 -25.20
CA VAL A 5 -13.42 -14.77 -26.58
C VAL A 5 -14.70 -14.09 -27.14
N VAL A 6 -15.86 -14.61 -26.80
CA VAL A 6 -17.15 -14.06 -27.26
C VAL A 6 -17.40 -12.67 -26.64
N CYS A 7 -17.02 -12.44 -25.38
CA CYS A 7 -17.18 -11.15 -24.71
C CYS A 7 -16.27 -10.06 -25.29
N ARG A 8 -15.06 -10.41 -25.77
CA ARG A 8 -14.15 -9.47 -26.45
C ARG A 8 -14.59 -9.09 -27.85
N ILE A 9 -15.26 -10.00 -28.58
CA ILE A 9 -15.76 -9.72 -29.92
C ILE A 9 -16.98 -8.79 -29.85
N ILE A 10 -17.86 -8.96 -28.86
CA ILE A 10 -19.03 -8.07 -28.66
C ILE A 10 -18.58 -6.65 -28.26
N HIS A 11 -17.53 -6.51 -27.44
CA HIS A 11 -17.00 -5.18 -27.08
C HIS A 11 -16.34 -4.45 -28.24
N LEU A 12 -15.67 -5.16 -29.14
CA LEU A 12 -15.04 -4.56 -30.33
C LEU A 12 -16.07 -4.12 -31.38
N THR A 13 -17.16 -4.87 -31.54
CA THR A 13 -18.24 -4.50 -32.51
C THR A 13 -19.05 -3.31 -32.00
N VAL A 14 -19.30 -3.17 -30.70
CA VAL A 14 -19.98 -2.00 -30.11
C VAL A 14 -19.13 -0.74 -30.22
N CYS A 15 -17.80 -0.82 -30.00
CA CYS A 15 -16.89 0.31 -30.19
C CYS A 15 -16.81 0.79 -31.64
N LEU A 16 -16.83 -0.12 -32.64
CA LEU A 16 -16.78 0.24 -34.04
C LEU A 16 -18.08 0.90 -34.53
N VAL A 17 -19.24 0.50 -34.00
CA VAL A 17 -20.52 1.13 -34.30
C VAL A 17 -20.61 2.55 -33.68
N LEU A 18 -20.05 2.77 -32.50
CA LEU A 18 -20.05 4.10 -31.89
C LEU A 18 -19.09 5.08 -32.59
N ILE A 19 -17.96 4.60 -33.12
CA ILE A 19 -17.03 5.44 -33.90
C ILE A 19 -17.62 5.84 -35.27
N SER A 20 -18.41 4.97 -35.91
CA SER A 20 -19.08 5.32 -37.17
C SER A 20 -20.23 6.32 -37.01
N SER A 21 -20.85 6.41 -35.82
CA SER A 21 -21.91 7.36 -35.52
C SER A 21 -21.38 8.78 -35.22
N ILE A 22 -20.13 8.93 -34.82
CA ILE A 22 -19.52 10.25 -34.54
C ILE A 22 -19.05 10.94 -35.81
N ASN A 23 -18.78 10.22 -36.91
CA ASN A 23 -18.37 10.79 -38.20
C ASN A 23 -19.51 11.34 -39.04
N SER A 24 -20.77 11.19 -38.62
CA SER A 24 -21.94 11.68 -39.40
C SER A 24 -22.45 13.06 -38.97
N TYR A 25 -21.93 13.65 -37.94
CA TYR A 25 -22.25 15.04 -37.58
C TYR A 25 -21.04 15.93 -37.86
N GLY A 26 -20.87 16.29 -39.12
CA GLY A 26 -19.93 17.29 -39.56
C GLY A 26 -20.35 18.68 -39.05
N MET A 27 -19.83 19.12 -37.94
CA MET A 27 -19.78 20.51 -37.54
C MET A 27 -18.35 21.03 -37.75
N HIS A 28 -18.09 21.50 -38.96
CA HIS A 28 -16.97 22.39 -39.25
C HIS A 28 -17.29 23.75 -38.64
N THR A 29 -16.73 24.05 -37.48
CA THR A 29 -16.65 25.43 -36.97
C THR A 29 -15.32 26.01 -37.43
N ASP A 30 -15.41 26.80 -38.50
CA ASP A 30 -14.29 27.58 -39.01
C ASP A 30 -14.09 28.84 -38.13
N TRP A 31 -13.00 28.86 -37.42
CA TRP A 31 -12.62 29.96 -36.49
C TRP A 31 -11.96 31.15 -37.17
N SER A 32 -11.88 31.18 -38.51
CA SER A 32 -11.24 32.24 -39.28
C SER A 32 -12.10 33.48 -39.53
N THR A 33 -13.38 33.48 -39.19
CA THR A 33 -14.33 34.53 -39.58
C THR A 33 -14.66 35.55 -38.47
N ILE A 34 -13.99 35.52 -37.31
CA ILE A 34 -14.32 36.41 -36.19
C ILE A 34 -13.40 37.67 -36.15
N LEU A 35 -12.42 37.78 -37.04
CA LEU A 35 -11.47 38.91 -37.04
C LEU A 35 -11.63 39.95 -38.18
N SER A 36 -12.68 39.88 -39.00
CA SER A 36 -12.95 40.91 -40.02
C SER A 36 -14.39 41.37 -39.95
N GLY A 37 -14.75 42.09 -38.91
CA GLY A 37 -15.96 42.89 -38.87
C GLY A 37 -15.71 44.24 -39.60
N SER A 38 -15.95 44.30 -40.89
CA SER A 38 -16.09 45.57 -41.62
C SER A 38 -17.56 45.98 -41.52
N ASP A 39 -17.83 47.02 -40.79
CA ASP A 39 -19.11 47.68 -40.68
C ASP A 39 -19.38 48.47 -41.96
N PRO A 40 -20.51 48.29 -42.67
CA PRO A 40 -20.80 48.96 -43.95
C PRO A 40 -21.43 50.36 -43.80
N ASN A 41 -21.54 50.91 -42.60
CA ASN A 41 -22.10 52.24 -42.42
C ASN A 41 -21.06 53.16 -41.83
N GLY A 42 -20.48 53.99 -42.72
CA GLY A 42 -19.54 55.03 -42.34
C GLY A 42 -20.18 56.11 -41.47
N GLU A 43 -19.94 56.08 -40.20
CA GLU A 43 -20.08 57.27 -39.35
C GLU A 43 -18.69 57.63 -38.75
N HIS A 44 -18.39 58.89 -38.94
CA HIS A 44 -17.19 59.57 -38.53
C HIS A 44 -16.77 59.25 -37.07
N LEU A 45 -15.78 58.41 -36.92
CA LEU A 45 -15.10 58.30 -35.64
C LEU A 45 -14.13 59.48 -35.51
N LEU A 46 -14.46 60.37 -34.60
CA LEU A 46 -13.63 61.54 -34.23
C LEU A 46 -12.22 61.09 -33.91
N THR A 47 -11.28 61.38 -34.80
CA THR A 47 -9.86 61.23 -34.55
C THR A 47 -9.50 62.14 -33.36
N ARG A 48 -9.22 61.44 -32.23
CA ARG A 48 -8.66 62.14 -31.06
C ARG A 48 -7.27 62.64 -31.44
N THR A 49 -7.17 63.92 -31.72
CA THR A 49 -5.90 64.66 -31.90
C THR A 49 -5.03 64.40 -30.67
N GLU A 50 -3.95 63.66 -30.88
CA GLU A 50 -2.87 63.54 -29.90
C GLU A 50 -2.26 64.94 -29.75
N ARG A 51 -2.59 65.67 -28.68
CA ARG A 51 -1.84 66.79 -28.25
C ARG A 51 -0.51 66.31 -27.73
N SER A 52 0.51 66.42 -28.54
CA SER A 52 1.90 66.37 -28.12
C SER A 52 2.18 67.50 -27.14
N PHE A 53 1.98 67.18 -25.83
CA PHE A 53 2.60 67.98 -24.80
C PHE A 53 3.98 67.45 -24.55
N GLY A 54 5.02 68.15 -24.95
CA GLY A 54 6.38 67.98 -24.49
C GLY A 54 6.42 68.20 -22.97
N GLY A 55 6.11 67.14 -22.21
CA GLY A 55 6.23 67.09 -20.77
C GLY A 55 6.97 65.84 -20.43
N ASN A 56 7.96 65.90 -19.56
CA ASN A 56 8.67 64.83 -18.97
C ASN A 56 7.70 63.64 -18.73
N LYS A 57 8.02 62.45 -19.23
CA LYS A 57 7.33 61.22 -18.85
C LYS A 57 7.40 61.13 -17.33
N ILE A 58 6.38 61.65 -16.66
CA ILE A 58 6.11 61.28 -15.27
C ILE A 58 5.65 59.86 -15.38
N GLU A 59 6.57 58.94 -15.09
CA GLU A 59 6.26 57.52 -14.89
C GLU A 59 5.09 57.48 -13.90
N PRO A 60 3.97 56.82 -14.22
CA PRO A 60 2.86 56.72 -13.29
C PRO A 60 3.44 56.22 -11.95
N PRO A 61 3.07 56.86 -10.82
CA PRO A 61 3.60 56.44 -9.53
C PRO A 61 3.53 54.93 -9.44
N SER A 62 4.69 54.31 -9.22
CA SER A 62 4.78 52.88 -8.99
C SER A 62 3.66 52.52 -8.00
N ARG A 63 2.81 51.54 -8.34
CA ARG A 63 1.81 51.07 -7.38
C ARG A 63 2.52 50.93 -6.04
N PRO A 64 1.99 51.49 -4.95
CA PRO A 64 2.60 51.32 -3.65
C PRO A 64 2.87 49.83 -3.50
N ASN A 65 4.12 49.45 -3.20
CA ASN A 65 4.57 48.08 -3.08
C ASN A 65 3.49 47.32 -2.35
N SER A 66 2.95 46.30 -2.99
CA SER A 66 1.95 45.45 -2.36
C SER A 66 2.53 45.03 -1.01
N TYR A 67 1.75 45.08 0.05
CA TYR A 67 2.17 44.61 1.38
C TYR A 67 2.86 43.23 1.35
N TRP A 68 2.62 42.47 0.29
CA TRP A 68 3.22 41.18 -0.02
C TRP A 68 4.66 41.26 -0.56
N ASP A 69 5.10 42.43 -1.00
CA ASP A 69 6.45 42.64 -1.54
C ASP A 69 7.46 42.90 -0.42
N ASP A 70 7.00 43.18 0.81
CA ASP A 70 7.87 43.33 1.98
C ASP A 70 8.23 41.95 2.56
N PRO A 71 9.52 41.56 2.54
CA PRO A 71 9.98 40.27 3.08
C PRO A 71 9.61 40.06 4.55
N HIS A 72 9.43 41.11 5.34
CA HIS A 72 9.09 41.04 6.76
C HIS A 72 7.65 40.59 7.01
N TYR A 73 6.79 40.70 6.01
CA TYR A 73 5.36 40.40 6.12
C TYR A 73 4.89 39.30 5.19
N ARG A 74 5.75 38.81 4.32
CA ARG A 74 5.39 37.78 3.35
C ARG A 74 5.24 36.42 4.06
N PRO A 75 4.11 35.72 3.88
CA PRO A 75 3.99 34.36 4.38
C PRO A 75 5.04 33.43 3.77
N TYR A 76 5.49 32.44 4.52
CA TYR A 76 6.40 31.40 4.04
C TYR A 76 6.11 30.07 4.72
N PHE A 77 6.45 28.96 4.03
CA PHE A 77 6.34 27.64 4.62
C PHE A 77 7.51 27.40 5.58
N ASP A 78 7.19 26.92 6.77
CA ASP A 78 8.21 26.57 7.75
C ASP A 78 9.03 25.35 7.26
N ASN A 79 10.35 25.46 7.33
CA ASN A 79 11.26 24.38 6.91
C ASN A 79 11.12 23.09 7.73
N SER A 80 10.54 23.17 8.93
CA SER A 80 10.25 22.00 9.76
C SER A 80 9.02 21.21 9.27
N THR A 81 8.31 21.68 8.24
CA THR A 81 7.18 20.96 7.66
C THR A 81 7.66 19.68 6.99
N GLU A 82 7.15 18.57 7.45
CA GLU A 82 7.46 17.25 6.91
C GLU A 82 6.90 17.11 5.49
N ARG A 83 7.79 16.81 4.52
CA ARG A 83 7.41 16.66 3.10
C ARG A 83 7.06 15.23 2.69
N ASN A 84 7.35 14.25 3.55
CA ASN A 84 7.04 12.85 3.33
C ASN A 84 6.31 12.31 4.56
N ALA A 85 5.04 12.09 4.43
CA ALA A 85 4.22 11.47 5.46
C ALA A 85 4.02 9.99 5.15
N THR A 86 4.06 9.14 6.16
CA THR A 86 3.77 7.70 6.02
C THR A 86 2.57 7.34 6.88
N ALA A 87 1.59 6.71 6.26
CA ALA A 87 0.40 6.21 6.95
C ALA A 87 0.21 4.72 6.70
N GLN A 88 -0.33 4.03 7.68
CA GLN A 88 -0.69 2.63 7.56
C GLN A 88 -2.11 2.50 6.98
N LEU A 89 -2.29 1.52 6.10
CA LEU A 89 -3.60 1.20 5.52
C LEU A 89 -4.68 1.07 6.62
N GLY A 90 -5.84 1.69 6.41
CA GLY A 90 -6.98 1.68 7.34
C GLY A 90 -6.86 2.63 8.53
N LYS A 91 -5.69 3.19 8.82
CA LYS A 91 -5.51 4.23 9.87
C LYS A 91 -5.80 5.63 9.34
N THR A 92 -5.71 6.61 10.21
CA THR A 92 -5.83 8.03 9.86
C THR A 92 -4.46 8.61 9.54
N ALA A 93 -4.35 9.34 8.43
CA ALA A 93 -3.17 10.14 8.09
C ALA A 93 -3.41 11.61 8.42
N TYR A 94 -2.36 12.30 8.83
CA TYR A 94 -2.34 13.74 9.06
C TYR A 94 -1.21 14.35 8.24
N LEU A 95 -1.56 15.22 7.28
CA LEU A 95 -0.61 16.00 6.51
C LEU A 95 -0.59 17.41 7.07
N ASN A 96 0.53 17.81 7.64
CA ASN A 96 0.67 19.10 8.32
C ASN A 96 1.37 20.11 7.40
N CYS A 97 0.76 21.27 7.24
CA CYS A 97 1.33 22.39 6.53
C CYS A 97 1.50 23.55 7.51
N LYS A 98 2.74 23.89 7.83
CA LYS A 98 3.04 24.98 8.74
C LYS A 98 3.42 26.23 7.98
N ILE A 99 2.64 27.30 8.17
CA ILE A 99 2.80 28.56 7.47
C ILE A 99 3.07 29.66 8.49
N ARG A 100 4.21 30.31 8.32
CA ARG A 100 4.62 31.44 9.14
C ARG A 100 4.12 32.74 8.55
N GLN A 101 3.85 33.72 9.40
CA GLN A 101 3.46 35.09 9.02
C GLN A 101 2.15 35.16 8.21
N LEU A 102 1.28 34.15 8.28
CA LEU A 102 -0.03 34.18 7.63
C LEU A 102 -0.93 35.26 8.26
N GLY A 103 -0.91 35.39 9.62
CA GLY A 103 -1.69 36.34 10.43
C GLY A 103 -3.21 36.22 10.26
N ASP A 104 -3.96 36.87 11.14
CA ASP A 104 -5.42 37.10 10.96
C ASP A 104 -5.64 38.26 9.98
N ARG A 105 -5.08 38.14 8.78
CA ARG A 105 -5.14 39.24 7.81
C ARG A 105 -6.44 39.22 7.04
N THR A 106 -7.47 39.73 7.66
CA THR A 106 -8.43 40.51 6.92
C THR A 106 -7.68 41.73 6.36
N VAL A 107 -7.23 41.64 5.11
CA VAL A 107 -6.61 42.79 4.46
C VAL A 107 -7.60 43.93 4.55
N GLY A 108 -7.20 44.99 5.32
CA GLY A 108 -8.03 46.15 5.55
C GLY A 108 -8.58 46.70 4.26
N ALA A 109 -9.80 47.18 4.31
CA ALA A 109 -10.53 47.74 3.21
C ALA A 109 -9.66 48.84 2.50
N GLY A 110 -8.92 48.45 1.46
CA GLY A 110 -8.60 49.38 0.41
C GLY A 110 -9.92 49.88 -0.17
N LEU A 111 -9.97 51.05 -0.70
CA LEU A 111 -11.14 51.82 -1.20
C LEU A 111 -12.22 51.02 -1.99
N SER A 112 -12.09 49.74 -2.20
CA SER A 112 -13.05 48.86 -2.88
C SER A 112 -13.76 47.82 -1.99
N GLY A 113 -13.59 47.87 -0.65
CA GLY A 113 -14.40 47.07 0.31
C GLY A 113 -14.31 45.52 0.22
N VAL A 114 -13.46 44.97 -0.64
CA VAL A 114 -13.32 43.50 -0.80
C VAL A 114 -12.24 43.02 0.15
N LYS A 115 -12.66 42.35 1.23
CA LYS A 115 -11.78 41.58 2.10
C LYS A 115 -11.29 40.36 1.31
N ARG A 116 -10.01 40.35 0.94
CA ARG A 116 -9.37 39.14 0.40
C ARG A 116 -8.74 38.40 1.57
N ASP A 117 -9.49 37.46 2.13
CA ASP A 117 -8.94 36.57 3.13
C ASP A 117 -7.94 35.63 2.45
N VAL A 118 -6.72 35.58 2.97
CA VAL A 118 -5.74 34.57 2.49
C VAL A 118 -6.20 33.21 2.95
N GLN A 119 -6.46 32.35 1.98
CA GLN A 119 -6.97 31.01 2.26
C GLN A 119 -5.90 29.96 1.99
N VAL A 120 -5.87 28.96 2.86
CA VAL A 120 -5.05 27.75 2.69
C VAL A 120 -5.94 26.65 2.16
N SER A 121 -5.54 26.03 1.07
CA SER A 121 -6.33 24.97 0.42
C SER A 121 -5.47 23.72 0.26
N TRP A 122 -6.09 22.55 0.44
CA TRP A 122 -5.45 21.29 0.13
C TRP A 122 -5.95 20.78 -1.22
N VAL A 123 -4.99 20.43 -2.09
CA VAL A 123 -5.25 19.91 -3.44
C VAL A 123 -4.54 18.59 -3.61
N ARG A 124 -5.26 17.58 -4.10
CA ARG A 124 -4.65 16.31 -4.50
C ARG A 124 -4.09 16.45 -5.92
N GLN A 125 -2.77 16.30 -6.06
CA GLN A 125 -2.08 16.68 -7.29
C GLN A 125 -2.39 15.77 -8.49
N ARG A 126 -2.62 14.46 -8.27
CA ARG A 126 -2.83 13.50 -9.36
C ARG A 126 -4.02 13.82 -10.28
N ASP A 127 -5.05 14.47 -9.76
CA ASP A 127 -6.29 14.83 -10.45
C ASP A 127 -6.70 16.29 -10.25
N LEU A 128 -5.81 17.08 -9.63
CA LEU A 128 -6.00 18.48 -9.30
C LEU A 128 -7.29 18.75 -8.50
N HIS A 129 -7.72 17.73 -7.73
CA HIS A 129 -8.95 17.82 -6.95
C HIS A 129 -8.76 18.66 -5.69
N ILE A 130 -9.57 19.71 -5.56
CA ILE A 130 -9.59 20.55 -4.36
C ILE A 130 -10.30 19.78 -3.25
N LEU A 131 -9.59 19.51 -2.16
CA LEU A 131 -10.12 18.76 -1.03
C LEU A 131 -10.71 19.68 0.03
N THR A 132 -10.00 20.79 0.32
CA THR A 132 -10.43 21.75 1.35
C THR A 132 -10.13 23.18 0.91
N VAL A 133 -10.91 24.13 1.42
CA VAL A 133 -10.69 25.56 1.27
C VAL A 133 -10.83 26.19 2.65
N GLY A 134 -9.74 26.68 3.22
CA GLY A 134 -9.70 27.10 4.62
C GLY A 134 -10.07 25.94 5.56
N LYS A 135 -11.00 26.19 6.47
CA LYS A 135 -11.53 25.18 7.40
C LYS A 135 -12.63 24.29 6.79
N TYR A 136 -13.06 24.58 5.56
CA TYR A 136 -14.20 23.90 4.93
C TYR A 136 -13.73 22.75 4.04
N THR A 137 -14.38 21.59 4.16
CA THR A 137 -14.20 20.45 3.24
C THR A 137 -14.98 20.72 1.95
N TYR A 138 -14.31 20.64 0.80
CA TYR A 138 -14.89 20.91 -0.52
C TYR A 138 -15.19 19.62 -1.30
N THR A 139 -14.55 18.53 -0.94
CA THR A 139 -14.80 17.20 -1.56
C THR A 139 -16.02 16.51 -0.96
N SER A 140 -16.69 15.67 -1.74
CA SER A 140 -17.77 14.78 -1.27
C SER A 140 -17.26 13.57 -0.48
N ASP A 141 -15.97 13.25 -0.54
CA ASP A 141 -15.36 12.16 0.21
C ASP A 141 -15.18 12.57 1.69
N GLN A 142 -16.08 12.05 2.55
CA GLN A 142 -16.14 12.38 3.98
C GLN A 142 -14.90 11.94 4.78
N ARG A 143 -13.97 11.21 4.18
CA ARG A 143 -12.72 10.81 4.83
C ARG A 143 -11.74 11.96 4.97
N PHE A 144 -11.87 12.98 4.14
CA PHE A 144 -11.02 14.17 4.16
C PHE A 144 -11.64 15.25 5.05
N THR A 145 -10.82 15.82 5.92
CA THR A 145 -11.24 16.90 6.82
C THR A 145 -10.11 17.92 6.97
N SER A 146 -10.43 19.22 6.94
CA SER A 146 -9.48 20.27 7.30
C SER A 146 -9.50 20.51 8.80
N ILE A 147 -8.34 20.46 9.44
CA ILE A 147 -8.17 20.78 10.86
C ILE A 147 -7.27 22.00 10.98
N HIS A 148 -7.80 23.05 11.57
CA HIS A 148 -7.03 24.26 11.89
C HIS A 148 -7.57 24.89 13.15
N LEU A 149 -6.73 25.00 14.15
CA LEU A 149 -7.04 25.68 15.41
C LEU A 149 -6.81 27.19 15.24
N ASP A 150 -7.69 27.97 15.85
CA ASP A 150 -7.55 29.43 15.83
C ASP A 150 -6.18 29.82 16.43
N ASN A 151 -5.52 30.79 15.81
CA ASN A 151 -4.15 31.23 16.14
C ASN A 151 -3.05 30.17 15.96
N SER A 152 -3.31 29.03 15.33
CA SER A 152 -2.30 28.05 14.97
C SER A 152 -1.65 28.40 13.63
N GLU A 153 -0.37 28.11 13.49
CA GLU A 153 0.35 28.22 12.21
C GLU A 153 0.19 26.97 11.35
N VAL A 154 -0.46 25.92 11.88
CA VAL A 154 -0.55 24.60 11.26
C VAL A 154 -1.92 24.40 10.63
N TRP A 155 -1.91 24.04 9.35
CA TRP A 155 -3.07 23.60 8.58
C TRP A 155 -2.92 22.11 8.30
N THR A 156 -3.80 21.30 8.86
CA THR A 156 -3.71 19.83 8.76
C THR A 156 -4.81 19.30 7.86
N LEU A 157 -4.44 18.47 6.90
CA LEU A 157 -5.38 17.61 6.19
C LEU A 157 -5.44 16.26 6.90
N GLU A 158 -6.60 15.93 7.45
CA GLU A 158 -6.91 14.61 8.01
C GLU A 158 -7.49 13.72 6.92
N ILE A 159 -6.98 12.50 6.80
CA ILE A 159 -7.48 11.48 5.87
C ILE A 159 -7.80 10.24 6.69
N LYS A 160 -9.09 9.98 6.95
CA LYS A 160 -9.57 8.82 7.71
C LYS A 160 -9.55 7.57 6.84
N TYR A 161 -9.31 6.40 7.48
CA TYR A 161 -9.36 5.09 6.81
C TYR A 161 -8.58 5.08 5.49
N VAL A 162 -7.31 5.46 5.58
CA VAL A 162 -6.40 5.58 4.43
C VAL A 162 -6.42 4.32 3.57
N GLN A 163 -6.53 4.50 2.26
CA GLN A 163 -6.54 3.46 1.25
C GLN A 163 -5.28 3.52 0.40
N LYS A 164 -4.88 2.42 -0.24
CA LYS A 164 -3.71 2.39 -1.14
C LYS A 164 -3.78 3.46 -2.24
N LYS A 165 -4.99 3.73 -2.75
CA LYS A 165 -5.22 4.78 -3.75
C LYS A 165 -5.01 6.21 -3.23
N ASP A 166 -4.93 6.42 -1.93
CA ASP A 166 -4.71 7.75 -1.35
C ASP A 166 -3.22 8.12 -1.33
N ALA A 167 -2.32 7.16 -1.62
CA ALA A 167 -0.90 7.45 -1.80
C ALA A 167 -0.68 8.43 -2.95
N GLY A 168 0.28 9.34 -2.78
CA GLY A 168 0.64 10.33 -3.79
C GLY A 168 0.89 11.71 -3.20
N VAL A 169 0.97 12.70 -4.07
CA VAL A 169 1.33 14.07 -3.72
C VAL A 169 0.08 14.90 -3.45
N TYR A 170 0.11 15.61 -2.34
CA TYR A 170 -0.88 16.59 -1.91
C TYR A 170 -0.20 17.96 -1.83
N GLU A 171 -0.87 18.99 -2.26
CA GLU A 171 -0.38 20.36 -2.18
C GLU A 171 -1.16 21.18 -1.16
N CYS A 172 -0.41 21.78 -0.24
CA CYS A 172 -0.88 22.87 0.59
C CYS A 172 -0.67 24.17 -0.18
N GLN A 173 -1.73 24.80 -0.61
CA GLN A 173 -1.70 26.02 -1.42
C GLN A 173 -2.18 27.22 -0.61
N VAL A 174 -1.47 28.33 -0.74
CA VAL A 174 -1.81 29.61 -0.11
C VAL A 174 -2.20 30.60 -1.22
N SER A 175 -3.37 31.24 -1.08
CA SER A 175 -3.91 32.21 -2.06
C SER A 175 -3.21 33.58 -2.00
N THR A 176 -1.88 33.58 -1.97
CA THR A 176 -1.05 34.79 -2.08
C THR A 176 -0.84 35.21 -3.55
N GLU A 177 -0.32 36.38 -3.79
CA GLU A 177 0.12 36.84 -5.11
C GLU A 177 1.62 37.19 -5.03
N PRO A 178 2.54 36.42 -5.68
CA PRO A 178 2.27 35.19 -6.40
C PRO A 178 1.80 34.04 -5.47
N LYS A 179 1.03 33.09 -6.04
CA LYS A 179 0.54 31.91 -5.35
C LYS A 179 1.70 31.06 -4.81
N MET A 180 1.56 30.58 -3.59
CA MET A 180 2.54 29.71 -2.95
C MET A 180 1.97 28.29 -2.78
N SER A 181 2.80 27.27 -2.96
CA SER A 181 2.42 25.87 -2.70
C SER A 181 3.56 25.08 -2.09
N LEU A 182 3.19 24.09 -1.27
CA LEU A 182 4.09 23.12 -0.67
C LEU A 182 3.56 21.72 -0.96
N SER A 183 4.38 20.91 -1.63
CA SER A 183 4.06 19.51 -1.91
C SER A 183 4.46 18.61 -0.75
N ILE A 184 3.53 17.74 -0.34
CA ILE A 184 3.71 16.71 0.68
C ILE A 184 3.35 15.36 0.05
N ASN A 185 4.27 14.41 0.12
CA ASN A 185 4.07 13.07 -0.41
C ASN A 185 3.52 12.15 0.69
N LEU A 186 2.36 11.56 0.46
CA LEU A 186 1.78 10.55 1.33
C LEU A 186 2.17 9.15 0.83
N ASN A 187 2.92 8.42 1.65
CA ASN A 187 3.23 7.02 1.44
C ASN A 187 2.28 6.15 2.27
N VAL A 188 1.64 5.15 1.63
CA VAL A 188 0.73 4.22 2.31
C VAL A 188 1.37 2.85 2.41
N VAL A 189 1.64 2.42 3.63
CA VAL A 189 2.22 1.11 3.93
C VAL A 189 1.14 0.12 4.34
N VAL A 190 1.36 -1.15 3.99
CA VAL A 190 0.50 -2.26 4.38
C VAL A 190 1.28 -3.13 5.34
N SER A 191 0.88 -3.10 6.59
CA SER A 191 1.46 -3.98 7.60
C SER A 191 1.09 -5.44 7.32
N ARG A 192 2.02 -6.35 7.57
CA ARG A 192 1.84 -7.80 7.33
C ARG A 192 2.31 -8.61 8.51
N ALA A 193 1.53 -9.63 8.82
CA ALA A 193 1.97 -10.67 9.74
C ALA A 193 2.71 -11.76 8.96
N HIS A 194 3.68 -12.40 9.63
CA HIS A 194 4.43 -13.53 9.10
C HIS A 194 4.70 -14.52 10.24
N ILE A 195 4.54 -15.83 9.95
CA ILE A 195 4.85 -16.92 10.87
C ILE A 195 6.06 -17.67 10.29
N PRO A 196 7.26 -17.54 10.90
CA PRO A 196 8.50 -18.08 10.33
C PRO A 196 8.58 -19.61 10.37
N GLU A 197 7.77 -20.28 11.22
CA GLU A 197 7.74 -21.73 11.33
C GLU A 197 7.24 -22.40 10.02
N GLY A 198 6.83 -21.61 9.04
CA GLY A 198 6.49 -22.04 7.69
C GLY A 198 5.02 -22.40 7.53
N PRO A 199 4.58 -22.83 6.32
CA PRO A 199 3.18 -23.11 6.07
C PRO A 199 2.68 -24.34 6.83
N ASN A 200 3.56 -25.31 7.16
CA ASN A 200 3.21 -26.54 7.87
C ASN A 200 4.21 -26.83 8.99
N LEU A 201 3.72 -27.13 10.18
CA LEU A 201 4.49 -27.54 11.33
C LEU A 201 4.08 -28.93 11.78
N TYR A 202 5.04 -29.87 11.89
CA TYR A 202 4.82 -31.24 12.34
C TYR A 202 5.47 -31.42 13.71
N ILE A 203 4.68 -31.84 14.70
CA ILE A 203 5.15 -32.04 16.07
C ILE A 203 4.59 -33.35 16.63
N GLN A 204 5.26 -33.89 17.65
CA GLN A 204 4.81 -35.07 18.34
C GLN A 204 3.78 -34.76 19.43
N SER A 205 2.81 -35.62 19.60
CA SER A 205 1.86 -35.56 20.72
C SER A 205 2.62 -35.54 22.06
N GLY A 206 2.14 -34.71 22.99
CA GLY A 206 2.79 -34.46 24.28
C GLY A 206 3.88 -33.37 24.29
N SER A 207 4.36 -32.92 23.11
CA SER A 207 5.32 -31.81 23.02
C SER A 207 4.62 -30.44 23.15
N THR A 208 5.37 -29.36 22.97
CA THR A 208 4.81 -27.99 23.03
C THR A 208 4.75 -27.38 21.64
N ILE A 209 3.58 -26.88 21.24
CA ILE A 209 3.43 -26.03 20.06
C ILE A 209 3.94 -24.63 20.43
N ASN A 210 4.89 -24.11 19.67
CA ASN A 210 5.35 -22.74 19.77
C ASN A 210 5.20 -22.10 18.38
N LEU A 211 4.35 -21.09 18.26
CA LEU A 211 4.16 -20.31 17.04
C LEU A 211 4.54 -18.88 17.31
N THR A 212 5.26 -18.28 16.37
CA THR A 212 5.72 -16.88 16.45
C THR A 212 5.11 -16.10 15.32
N CYS A 213 4.39 -15.03 15.63
CA CYS A 213 3.84 -14.10 14.66
C CYS A 213 4.64 -12.81 14.71
N ILE A 214 5.27 -12.45 13.61
CA ILE A 214 6.09 -11.24 13.44
C ILE A 214 5.31 -10.27 12.56
N ILE A 215 5.04 -9.06 13.09
CA ILE A 215 4.30 -8.01 12.37
C ILE A 215 5.30 -6.93 11.96
N THR A 216 5.43 -6.72 10.64
CA THR A 216 6.37 -5.78 10.02
C THR A 216 5.63 -4.67 9.28
N GLU A 217 6.38 -3.64 8.84
CA GLU A 217 5.88 -2.49 8.06
C GLU A 217 4.75 -1.73 8.77
N SER A 218 4.76 -1.73 10.11
CA SER A 218 3.77 -1.05 10.92
C SER A 218 4.28 0.32 11.35
N THR A 219 3.49 1.39 11.16
CA THR A 219 3.84 2.75 11.63
C THR A 219 3.71 2.89 13.15
N SER A 220 2.93 2.00 13.77
CA SER A 220 2.76 1.92 15.23
C SER A 220 2.34 0.49 15.59
N PRO A 221 2.61 0.02 16.81
CA PRO A 221 2.20 -1.31 17.25
C PRO A 221 0.71 -1.55 17.03
N PRO A 222 0.28 -2.78 16.68
CA PRO A 222 -1.12 -3.13 16.59
C PRO A 222 -1.81 -2.98 17.94
N VAL A 223 -3.08 -2.58 17.94
CA VAL A 223 -3.89 -2.44 19.17
C VAL A 223 -4.10 -3.79 19.85
N PHE A 224 -4.26 -4.84 19.02
CA PHE A 224 -4.39 -6.22 19.48
C PHE A 224 -3.80 -7.18 18.44
N VAL A 225 -3.45 -8.38 18.90
CA VAL A 225 -3.10 -9.53 18.06
C VAL A 225 -3.90 -10.71 18.58
N PHE A 226 -4.83 -11.20 17.77
CA PHE A 226 -5.61 -12.38 18.10
C PHE A 226 -5.06 -13.61 17.40
N TRP A 227 -5.14 -14.73 18.11
CA TRP A 227 -4.84 -16.04 17.56
C TRP A 227 -6.13 -16.85 17.41
N TYR A 228 -6.24 -17.54 16.30
CA TYR A 228 -7.35 -18.44 16.02
C TYR A 228 -6.82 -19.85 15.77
N HIS A 229 -7.58 -20.84 16.19
CA HIS A 229 -7.42 -22.23 15.81
C HIS A 229 -8.65 -22.61 14.97
N ASP A 230 -8.44 -22.87 13.71
CA ASP A 230 -9.48 -22.89 12.68
C ASP A 230 -10.29 -21.57 12.74
N ASP A 231 -11.60 -21.59 12.92
CA ASP A 231 -12.43 -20.39 13.02
C ASP A 231 -12.71 -19.94 14.47
N ARG A 232 -12.04 -20.55 15.46
CA ARG A 232 -12.27 -20.27 16.88
C ARG A 232 -11.13 -19.45 17.46
N MET A 233 -11.49 -18.30 18.04
CA MET A 233 -10.52 -17.48 18.76
C MET A 233 -9.96 -18.27 19.96
N ILE A 234 -8.64 -18.30 20.07
CA ILE A 234 -7.95 -18.94 21.19
C ILE A 234 -8.14 -18.05 22.42
N ASN A 235 -8.86 -18.59 23.40
CA ASN A 235 -9.09 -17.92 24.67
C ASN A 235 -8.11 -18.45 25.72
N TYR A 236 -7.52 -17.53 26.50
CA TYR A 236 -6.55 -17.84 27.56
C TYR A 236 -7.16 -18.70 28.68
N ASP A 237 -8.47 -18.55 28.90
CA ASP A 237 -9.21 -19.25 29.94
C ASP A 237 -9.86 -20.56 29.44
N SER A 238 -9.32 -21.12 28.35
CA SER A 238 -9.88 -22.36 27.82
C SER A 238 -9.77 -23.51 28.84
N SER A 239 -10.83 -24.30 28.98
CA SER A 239 -10.87 -25.51 29.81
C SER A 239 -9.79 -26.53 29.47
N ARG A 240 -9.14 -26.41 28.31
CA ARG A 240 -8.01 -27.21 27.89
C ARG A 240 -6.79 -27.00 28.78
N GLY A 241 -6.54 -25.77 29.24
CA GLY A 241 -5.34 -25.38 29.97
C GLY A 241 -4.04 -25.40 29.15
N GLY A 242 -2.98 -24.84 29.71
CA GLY A 242 -1.62 -24.86 29.12
C GLY A 242 -1.45 -24.01 27.87
N ILE A 243 -2.37 -23.08 27.59
CA ILE A 243 -2.27 -22.08 26.50
C ILE A 243 -1.76 -20.76 27.05
N LYS A 244 -0.74 -20.19 26.39
CA LYS A 244 -0.20 -18.88 26.73
C LYS A 244 0.09 -18.08 25.47
N VAL A 245 -0.38 -16.85 25.42
CA VAL A 245 0.00 -15.88 24.38
C VAL A 245 0.76 -14.74 25.05
N THR A 246 1.86 -14.32 24.44
CA THR A 246 2.65 -13.17 24.87
C THR A 246 2.90 -12.28 23.65
N THR A 247 2.63 -10.98 23.78
CA THR A 247 2.89 -10.00 22.72
C THR A 247 3.87 -8.96 23.21
N GLU A 248 4.94 -8.77 22.48
CA GLU A 248 5.98 -7.78 22.72
C GLU A 248 5.88 -6.70 21.66
N ASN A 249 5.60 -5.47 22.09
CA ASN A 249 5.51 -4.32 21.21
C ASN A 249 6.88 -3.63 21.09
N GLY A 250 7.27 -3.29 19.87
CA GLY A 250 8.52 -2.63 19.54
C GLY A 250 8.49 -2.08 18.12
N PRO A 251 9.64 -1.77 17.54
CA PRO A 251 9.75 -1.43 16.12
C PRO A 251 9.16 -2.54 15.21
N THR A 252 9.29 -3.77 15.68
CA THR A 252 8.61 -4.96 15.14
C THR A 252 7.84 -5.58 16.29
N THR A 253 6.53 -5.77 16.10
CA THR A 253 5.71 -6.46 17.10
C THR A 253 5.81 -7.97 16.91
N VAL A 254 6.04 -8.69 18.02
CA VAL A 254 6.15 -10.15 18.04
C VAL A 254 5.12 -10.72 19.00
N SER A 255 4.21 -11.57 18.48
CA SER A 255 3.25 -12.32 19.30
C SER A 255 3.58 -13.82 19.26
N ARG A 256 3.69 -14.45 20.44
CA ARG A 256 4.01 -15.86 20.58
C ARG A 256 2.85 -16.61 21.21
N LEU A 257 2.37 -17.63 20.50
CA LEU A 257 1.40 -18.60 21.01
C LEU A 257 2.15 -19.86 21.45
N ARG A 258 1.95 -20.25 22.71
CA ARG A 258 2.49 -21.50 23.27
C ARG A 258 1.35 -22.38 23.75
N ILE A 259 1.31 -23.62 23.30
CA ILE A 259 0.35 -24.65 23.70
C ILE A 259 1.13 -25.84 24.24
N GLN A 260 1.02 -26.12 25.55
CA GLN A 260 1.70 -27.22 26.20
C GLN A 260 0.94 -28.54 26.03
N ASN A 261 1.65 -29.65 26.05
CA ASN A 261 1.11 -30.98 25.96
C ASN A 261 0.17 -31.13 24.75
N ALA A 262 0.73 -30.97 23.56
CA ALA A 262 0.00 -31.01 22.29
C ALA A 262 -0.76 -32.34 22.12
N ARG A 263 -2.00 -32.26 21.70
CA ARG A 263 -2.91 -33.37 21.47
C ARG A 263 -3.25 -33.44 19.98
N PRO A 264 -3.66 -34.58 19.44
CA PRO A 264 -4.15 -34.68 18.07
C PRO A 264 -5.27 -33.67 17.73
N SER A 265 -6.11 -33.32 18.71
CA SER A 265 -7.15 -32.31 18.60
C SER A 265 -6.62 -30.89 18.45
N ASP A 266 -5.34 -30.63 18.69
CA ASP A 266 -4.69 -29.35 18.47
C ASP A 266 -4.12 -29.21 17.03
N SER A 267 -4.27 -30.25 16.21
CA SER A 267 -4.00 -30.18 14.79
C SER A 267 -5.03 -29.29 14.12
N GLY A 268 -4.63 -28.47 13.14
CA GLY A 268 -5.53 -27.57 12.43
C GLY A 268 -4.80 -26.33 11.90
N ASN A 269 -5.56 -25.39 11.39
CA ASN A 269 -5.05 -24.13 10.90
C ASN A 269 -5.00 -23.09 12.03
N TYR A 270 -3.82 -22.53 12.25
CA TYR A 270 -3.62 -21.42 13.19
C TYR A 270 -3.46 -20.13 12.43
N SER A 271 -4.21 -19.11 12.84
CA SER A 271 -4.18 -17.77 12.24
C SER A 271 -3.79 -16.72 13.27
N CYS A 272 -2.80 -15.91 12.93
CA CYS A 272 -2.42 -14.71 13.66
C CYS A 272 -3.08 -13.51 12.97
N GLN A 273 -3.95 -12.79 13.67
CA GLN A 273 -4.72 -11.67 13.14
C GLN A 273 -4.46 -10.39 13.95
N PRO A 274 -3.51 -9.57 13.53
CA PRO A 274 -3.28 -8.27 14.14
C PRO A 274 -4.29 -7.22 13.64
N SER A 275 -4.53 -6.18 14.44
CA SER A 275 -5.29 -5.02 13.97
C SER A 275 -4.52 -4.28 12.86
N TYR A 276 -5.21 -3.93 11.79
CA TYR A 276 -4.70 -3.17 10.64
C TYR A 276 -3.49 -3.80 9.91
N ALA A 277 -3.36 -5.12 9.95
CA ALA A 277 -2.33 -5.85 9.21
C ALA A 277 -2.93 -7.09 8.53
N ASP A 278 -2.33 -7.52 7.43
CA ASP A 278 -2.71 -8.76 6.78
C ASP A 278 -2.40 -9.95 7.72
N PRO A 279 -3.33 -10.92 7.89
CA PRO A 279 -3.14 -12.06 8.76
C PRO A 279 -2.11 -13.05 8.21
N ALA A 280 -1.54 -13.88 9.10
CA ALA A 280 -0.69 -15.01 8.74
C ALA A 280 -1.29 -16.31 9.23
N ASN A 281 -1.15 -17.37 8.43
CA ASN A 281 -1.68 -18.70 8.71
C ASN A 281 -0.58 -19.76 8.70
N ILE A 282 -0.75 -20.80 9.52
CA ILE A 282 0.09 -21.99 9.55
C ILE A 282 -0.75 -23.20 9.88
N THR A 283 -0.51 -24.33 9.21
CA THR A 283 -1.14 -25.60 9.55
C THR A 283 -0.24 -26.42 10.46
N VAL A 284 -0.76 -26.80 11.62
CA VAL A 284 -0.07 -27.63 12.61
C VAL A 284 -0.60 -29.07 12.54
N HIS A 285 0.31 -30.02 12.45
CA HIS A 285 0.03 -31.45 12.44
C HIS A 285 0.63 -32.08 13.70
N VAL A 286 -0.22 -32.53 14.63
CA VAL A 286 0.21 -33.25 15.81
C VAL A 286 0.18 -34.73 15.51
N LEU A 287 1.36 -35.32 15.40
CA LEU A 287 1.52 -36.73 15.10
C LEU A 287 1.39 -37.56 16.38
N ASN A 288 0.60 -38.62 16.32
CA ASN A 288 0.58 -39.63 17.38
C ASN A 288 1.99 -40.25 17.45
N GLY A 289 2.61 -40.14 18.61
CA GLY A 289 3.89 -40.79 18.86
C GLY A 289 3.66 -42.31 19.01
N GLU A 290 3.32 -43.00 17.92
CA GLU A 290 3.51 -44.43 17.88
C GLU A 290 5.02 -44.63 17.99
N LYS A 291 5.46 -45.14 19.14
CA LYS A 291 6.81 -45.73 19.23
C LYS A 291 6.90 -46.69 18.04
N PRO A 292 7.89 -46.52 17.14
CA PRO A 292 8.08 -47.56 16.12
C PRO A 292 8.08 -48.89 16.86
N ALA A 293 7.10 -49.75 16.56
CA ALA A 293 7.06 -51.07 17.13
C ALA A 293 8.47 -51.59 16.92
N ALA A 294 9.16 -51.93 18.04
CA ALA A 294 10.51 -52.43 17.96
C ALA A 294 10.46 -53.53 16.92
N MET A 295 11.08 -53.34 15.77
CA MET A 295 11.25 -54.45 14.82
C MET A 295 11.93 -55.51 15.62
N GLN A 296 11.15 -56.50 16.08
CA GLN A 296 11.73 -57.72 16.51
C GLN A 296 12.45 -58.24 15.27
N HIS A 297 13.77 -58.02 15.26
CA HIS A 297 14.64 -58.77 14.41
C HIS A 297 14.46 -60.20 14.85
N GLY A 298 13.43 -60.86 14.32
CA GLY A 298 13.35 -62.28 14.32
C GLY A 298 14.67 -62.75 13.72
N ARG A 299 15.55 -63.30 14.59
CA ARG A 299 16.69 -64.08 14.15
C ARG A 299 16.10 -65.21 13.39
N SER A 300 15.84 -65.05 12.11
CA SER A 300 15.66 -66.17 11.19
C SER A 300 17.02 -66.88 11.15
N SER A 301 17.20 -67.87 12.03
CA SER A 301 18.28 -68.78 11.85
C SER A 301 18.02 -69.47 10.51
N ILE A 302 18.69 -69.06 9.47
CA ILE A 302 18.75 -69.81 8.21
C ILE A 302 19.54 -71.05 8.56
N VAL A 303 18.81 -72.12 8.82
CA VAL A 303 19.39 -73.48 8.84
C VAL A 303 19.77 -73.77 7.39
N VAL A 304 21.01 -73.51 7.05
CA VAL A 304 21.58 -73.90 5.78
C VAL A 304 21.74 -75.42 5.88
N PRO A 305 21.00 -76.29 5.13
CA PRO A 305 21.21 -77.70 5.16
C PRO A 305 22.62 -77.98 4.68
N ALA A 306 23.35 -78.83 5.44
CA ALA A 306 24.69 -79.23 5.06
C ALA A 306 24.64 -79.86 3.66
N PRO A 307 25.53 -79.45 2.74
CA PRO A 307 25.53 -80.01 1.40
C PRO A 307 25.84 -81.49 1.42
N ASN A 308 24.98 -82.27 0.77
CA ASN A 308 25.18 -83.71 0.63
C ASN A 308 26.55 -83.96 -0.06
N PRO A 309 27.31 -85.01 0.38
CA PRO A 309 28.63 -85.30 -0.16
C PRO A 309 28.62 -85.52 -1.69
N LEU A 310 27.47 -85.89 -2.27
CA LEU A 310 27.27 -86.02 -3.70
C LEU A 310 27.31 -84.70 -4.44
N GLN A 311 26.87 -83.60 -3.80
CA GLN A 311 26.91 -82.19 -4.40
C GLN A 311 28.34 -81.61 -4.38
N ILE A 312 29.15 -81.97 -3.38
CA ILE A 312 30.54 -81.59 -3.31
C ILE A 312 31.34 -82.27 -4.41
N LEU A 313 31.09 -83.60 -4.70
CA LEU A 313 31.74 -84.34 -5.77
C LEU A 313 31.39 -83.75 -7.16
N LEU A 314 30.15 -83.36 -7.40
CA LEU A 314 29.72 -82.74 -8.64
C LEU A 314 30.38 -81.35 -8.87
N ALA A 315 30.50 -80.52 -7.81
CA ALA A 315 31.17 -79.24 -7.92
C ALA A 315 32.66 -79.36 -8.20
N VAL A 316 33.33 -80.37 -7.65
CA VAL A 316 34.76 -80.63 -7.94
C VAL A 316 34.93 -81.16 -9.37
N PHE A 317 34.02 -81.98 -9.89
CA PHE A 317 34.09 -82.44 -11.30
C PHE A 317 33.87 -81.33 -12.30
N VAL A 318 32.97 -80.41 -12.04
CA VAL A 318 32.73 -79.23 -12.89
C VAL A 318 33.94 -78.27 -12.88
N CYS A 319 34.58 -78.02 -11.74
CA CYS A 319 35.79 -77.23 -11.64
C CYS A 319 36.99 -77.87 -12.36
N CYS A 320 37.11 -79.22 -12.33
CA CYS A 320 38.20 -79.92 -13.08
C CYS A 320 37.95 -79.87 -14.60
N ALA A 321 36.69 -80.02 -15.04
CA ALA A 321 36.35 -79.89 -16.49
C ALA A 321 36.60 -78.55 -17.07
N PHE A 322 36.37 -77.44 -16.32
CA PHE A 322 36.70 -76.08 -16.81
C PHE A 322 38.18 -75.77 -16.81
N ARG A 323 39.01 -76.50 -16.04
CA ARG A 323 40.47 -76.25 -16.06
C ARG A 323 41.19 -76.89 -17.23
N THR A 324 40.60 -77.82 -17.94
CA THR A 324 41.14 -78.52 -19.11
C THR A 324 40.78 -77.79 -20.43
N SER A 325 39.76 -76.91 -20.42
CA SER A 325 39.33 -76.22 -21.63
C SER A 325 40.06 -74.91 -21.90
N THR A 326 40.85 -74.33 -20.97
CA THR A 326 41.53 -73.06 -21.15
C THR A 326 42.98 -73.16 -21.63
N SER A 327 43.46 -74.39 -21.98
CA SER A 327 44.87 -74.61 -22.46
C SER A 327 45.00 -74.72 -23.98
N PHE A 328 43.97 -74.43 -24.79
CA PHE A 328 44.02 -74.64 -26.24
C PHE A 328 43.52 -73.44 -27.05
N VAL A 329 43.93 -72.24 -26.69
CA VAL A 329 43.91 -71.08 -27.62
C VAL A 329 45.08 -70.19 -27.28
N ARG A 330 46.29 -70.57 -27.71
CA ARG A 330 47.40 -69.68 -28.11
C ARG A 330 48.24 -70.39 -29.10
N ARG A 331 47.93 -70.23 -30.34
CA ARG A 331 48.90 -70.10 -31.49
C ARG A 331 48.20 -69.29 -32.55
#